data_2506158c51afa6bff442a72a9e451438
#
_entry.id   2506158c51afa6bff442a72a9e451438
#
_cell.length_a   1.000
_cell.length_b   1.000
_cell.length_c   1.000
_cell.angle_alpha   90.00
_cell.angle_beta   90.00
_cell.angle_gamma   90.00
#
_symmetry.space_group_name_H-M   'P 1'
#
loop_
_entity.id
_entity.type
_entity.pdbx_description
1 polymer ?
#
loop_
_entity_poly.entity_id
_entity_poly.type
_entity_poly.pdbx_seq_one_letter_code
_entity_poly.pdbx_strand_id
1 'polypeptide(L)'
;MINLPENFETYPEARKAGFLRMKELKDQGQRVVGVFCSFVPTELIYAAGAIPIGLCAFTDEPIPAAEAHLPRNLCPLIKASYGFALTDTCPYFYFSDFIIGETTCDGKRKMFELLDEIKPTYVMQLPPSKTAHYALEGWKAEMVRLRKKLEAFYQIEITDEAIREAIRRKNRERDVMLKFMELGKLNPAALSGYEIGTRLDSAAFSFDLEERCREVEQRTAEVLRDWEATRKGQKSSRPRLLVTGCPNTGVRDKIIKAVEEMGADVVCFDACNGLRDKLRKVDEDKPVMDALAEKYLDITCSVMSPNPQRLTDIGDMIDQYAVDGVIEIILQACHTYNIEAYEVKRYVTEQKGKAYLGLETDYSQADKGQIATRLGAFLEMLGG
;
A
#
# COMPACT_ATOMS: atom_id res chain seq x y z
N MET A 1 26.71 4.43 16.41
CA MET A 1 26.52 4.68 14.97
C MET A 1 26.34 3.35 14.27
N ILE A 2 25.32 3.20 13.44
CA ILE A 2 25.12 2.00 12.61
C ILE A 2 26.01 2.18 11.37
N ASN A 3 26.83 1.16 11.07
CA ASN A 3 27.69 1.18 9.89
C ASN A 3 26.86 0.97 8.61
N LEU A 4 27.42 1.37 7.47
CA LEU A 4 26.89 0.99 6.17
C LEU A 4 27.16 -0.51 5.91
N PRO A 5 26.38 -1.19 5.07
CA PRO A 5 26.63 -2.58 4.71
C PRO A 5 28.02 -2.77 4.08
N GLU A 6 28.63 -3.93 4.25
CA GLU A 6 29.98 -4.22 3.70
C GLU A 6 30.02 -4.08 2.17
N ASN A 7 28.93 -4.40 1.48
CA ASN A 7 28.81 -4.33 0.03
C ASN A 7 28.28 -2.98 -0.49
N PHE A 8 28.18 -1.95 0.37
CA PHE A 8 27.62 -0.62 0.04
C PHE A 8 28.21 -0.02 -1.24
N GLU A 9 29.52 -0.13 -1.44
CA GLU A 9 30.19 0.47 -2.59
C GLU A 9 29.79 -0.16 -3.94
N THR A 10 29.22 -1.36 -3.92
CA THR A 10 28.75 -2.05 -5.14
C THR A 10 27.34 -1.64 -5.55
N TYR A 11 26.62 -0.87 -4.74
CA TYR A 11 25.23 -0.51 -5.01
C TYR A 11 25.09 0.57 -6.08
N PRO A 12 23.99 0.55 -6.85
CA PRO A 12 23.64 1.67 -7.73
C PRO A 12 23.46 2.98 -6.93
N GLU A 13 23.73 4.12 -7.55
CA GLU A 13 23.73 5.44 -6.89
C GLU A 13 22.41 5.77 -6.18
N ALA A 14 21.27 5.43 -6.79
CA ALA A 14 19.96 5.65 -6.15
C ALA A 14 19.80 4.87 -4.82
N ARG A 15 20.34 3.66 -4.76
CA ARG A 15 20.35 2.85 -3.53
C ARG A 15 21.33 3.41 -2.51
N LYS A 16 22.53 3.80 -2.93
CA LYS A 16 23.50 4.49 -2.05
C LYS A 16 22.89 5.74 -1.42
N ALA A 17 22.21 6.56 -2.20
CA ALA A 17 21.52 7.75 -1.68
C ALA A 17 20.47 7.40 -0.60
N GLY A 18 19.70 6.33 -0.81
CA GLY A 18 18.75 5.81 0.19
C GLY A 18 19.45 5.39 1.49
N PHE A 19 20.57 4.67 1.40
CA PHE A 19 21.37 4.26 2.58
C PHE A 19 21.94 5.46 3.33
N LEU A 20 22.49 6.45 2.63
CA LEU A 20 23.03 7.65 3.23
C LEU A 20 21.96 8.46 3.96
N ARG A 21 20.78 8.63 3.31
CA ARG A 21 19.65 9.32 3.94
C ARG A 21 19.17 8.63 5.21
N MET A 22 19.02 7.31 5.18
CA MET A 22 18.59 6.55 6.35
C MET A 22 19.64 6.58 7.46
N LYS A 23 20.93 6.53 7.10
CA LYS A 23 22.04 6.66 8.04
C LYS A 23 22.02 8.02 8.73
N GLU A 24 21.83 9.10 7.99
CA GLU A 24 21.71 10.46 8.53
C GLU A 24 20.59 10.55 9.58
N LEU A 25 19.39 10.03 9.30
CA LEU A 25 18.28 9.97 10.24
C LEU A 25 18.65 9.18 11.52
N LYS A 26 19.32 8.06 11.36
CA LYS A 26 19.77 7.24 12.50
C LYS A 26 20.86 7.95 13.33
N ASP A 27 21.79 8.62 12.68
CA ASP A 27 22.85 9.38 13.37
C ASP A 27 22.27 10.59 14.15
N GLN A 28 21.14 11.14 13.71
CA GLN A 28 20.33 12.13 14.43
C GLN A 28 19.50 11.54 15.59
N GLY A 29 19.61 10.23 15.83
CA GLY A 29 18.89 9.54 16.90
C GLY A 29 17.44 9.17 16.55
N GLN A 30 17.04 9.26 15.27
CA GLN A 30 15.68 8.93 14.85
C GLN A 30 15.40 7.43 15.00
N ARG A 31 14.29 7.10 15.66
CA ARG A 31 13.76 5.73 15.76
C ARG A 31 13.05 5.37 14.47
N VAL A 32 13.28 4.15 13.95
CA VAL A 32 12.69 3.67 12.70
C VAL A 32 12.09 2.29 12.91
N VAL A 33 10.80 2.15 12.60
CA VAL A 33 10.07 0.88 12.70
C VAL A 33 9.66 0.42 11.30
N GLY A 34 10.14 -0.75 10.90
CA GLY A 34 9.72 -1.39 9.66
C GLY A 34 8.31 -1.97 9.79
N VAL A 35 7.45 -1.74 8.79
CA VAL A 35 6.07 -2.25 8.79
C VAL A 35 5.74 -2.96 7.49
N PHE A 36 4.89 -3.97 7.59
CA PHE A 36 4.29 -4.64 6.43
C PHE A 36 2.80 -4.38 6.40
N CYS A 37 2.22 -4.40 5.18
CA CYS A 37 0.77 -4.22 4.95
C CYS A 37 0.17 -2.94 5.57
N SER A 38 -1.17 -2.91 5.64
CA SER A 38 -1.95 -1.74 6.04
C SER A 38 -2.62 -1.87 7.41
N PHE A 39 -2.49 -3.03 8.08
CA PHE A 39 -3.18 -3.28 9.34
C PHE A 39 -2.38 -2.83 10.58
N VAL A 40 -1.09 -2.51 10.43
CA VAL A 40 -0.29 -1.97 11.54
C VAL A 40 -0.78 -0.57 11.89
N PRO A 41 -1.18 -0.30 13.15
CA PRO A 41 -1.60 1.04 13.59
C PRO A 41 -0.39 1.95 13.70
N THR A 42 -0.06 2.64 12.62
CA THR A 42 1.14 3.51 12.55
C THR A 42 1.07 4.67 13.53
N GLU A 43 -0.11 5.02 14.03
CA GLU A 43 -0.32 5.97 15.12
C GLU A 43 0.43 5.59 16.39
N LEU A 44 0.48 4.31 16.74
CA LEU A 44 1.25 3.83 17.89
C LEU A 44 2.76 4.01 17.69
N ILE A 45 3.23 3.88 16.46
CA ILE A 45 4.64 4.09 16.11
C ILE A 45 4.98 5.58 16.20
N TYR A 46 4.14 6.46 15.64
CA TYR A 46 4.33 7.91 15.78
C TYR A 46 4.25 8.36 17.23
N ALA A 47 3.32 7.82 18.02
CA ALA A 47 3.22 8.11 19.46
C ALA A 47 4.46 7.66 20.25
N ALA A 48 5.18 6.65 19.76
CA ALA A 48 6.48 6.24 20.30
C ALA A 48 7.66 7.15 19.88
N GLY A 49 7.39 8.22 19.12
CA GLY A 49 8.45 9.07 18.54
C GLY A 49 9.28 8.36 17.49
N ALA A 50 8.72 7.37 16.80
CA ALA A 50 9.36 6.62 15.74
C ALA A 50 8.71 6.87 14.37
N ILE A 51 9.45 6.63 13.29
CA ILE A 51 8.98 6.72 11.91
C ILE A 51 8.60 5.32 11.44
N PRO A 52 7.34 5.07 11.03
CA PRO A 52 6.97 3.85 10.33
C PRO A 52 7.47 3.88 8.89
N ILE A 53 8.06 2.79 8.42
CA ILE A 53 8.54 2.66 7.04
C ILE A 53 8.07 1.34 6.42
N GLY A 54 7.50 1.42 5.22
CA GLY A 54 7.00 0.24 4.50
C GLY A 54 8.14 -0.65 3.99
N LEU A 55 8.05 -1.94 4.24
CA LEU A 55 9.06 -2.94 3.86
C LEU A 55 8.60 -3.89 2.73
N CYS A 56 7.39 -3.71 2.18
CA CYS A 56 6.97 -4.47 1.01
C CYS A 56 7.83 -4.11 -0.19
N ALA A 57 8.46 -5.10 -0.81
CA ALA A 57 9.32 -4.93 -1.98
C ALA A 57 8.55 -5.19 -3.29
N PHE A 58 8.91 -4.46 -4.34
CA PHE A 58 8.18 -4.41 -5.60
C PHE A 58 9.10 -4.61 -6.81
N THR A 59 10.08 -5.49 -6.70
CA THR A 59 11.06 -5.83 -7.76
C THR A 59 11.42 -7.30 -7.70
N ASP A 60 11.86 -7.88 -8.81
CA ASP A 60 12.34 -9.25 -8.89
C ASP A 60 13.82 -9.42 -8.49
N GLU A 61 14.57 -8.32 -8.40
CA GLU A 61 16.02 -8.32 -8.12
C GLU A 61 16.43 -9.22 -6.94
N PRO A 62 15.83 -9.14 -5.74
CA PRO A 62 16.25 -9.95 -4.59
C PRO A 62 15.61 -11.35 -4.55
N ILE A 63 14.70 -11.68 -5.49
CA ILE A 63 13.98 -12.96 -5.49
C ILE A 63 14.91 -14.18 -5.56
N PRO A 64 15.97 -14.19 -6.41
CA PRO A 64 16.88 -15.34 -6.47
C PRO A 64 17.52 -15.68 -5.12
N ALA A 65 17.87 -14.67 -4.30
CA ALA A 65 18.40 -14.90 -2.95
C ALA A 65 17.34 -15.50 -2.02
N ALA A 66 16.10 -15.04 -2.11
CA ALA A 66 15.00 -15.58 -1.31
C ALA A 66 14.68 -17.04 -1.65
N GLU A 67 14.84 -17.46 -2.90
CA GLU A 67 14.54 -18.82 -3.37
C GLU A 67 15.54 -19.89 -2.86
N ALA A 68 16.61 -19.47 -2.19
CA ALA A 68 17.45 -20.38 -1.42
C ALA A 68 16.71 -20.95 -0.18
N HIS A 69 15.75 -20.19 0.37
CA HIS A 69 14.99 -20.56 1.56
C HIS A 69 13.49 -20.75 1.28
N LEU A 70 12.94 -20.04 0.30
CA LEU A 70 11.51 -20.01 0.01
C LEU A 70 11.19 -20.76 -1.28
N PRO A 71 10.01 -21.41 -1.38
CA PRO A 71 9.62 -22.11 -2.60
C PRO A 71 9.39 -21.15 -3.76
N ARG A 72 9.71 -21.60 -4.98
CA ARG A 72 9.55 -20.80 -6.22
C ARG A 72 8.10 -20.40 -6.49
N ASN A 73 7.14 -21.26 -6.14
CA ASN A 73 5.70 -21.02 -6.31
C ASN A 73 5.09 -20.17 -5.18
N LEU A 74 5.86 -19.25 -4.59
CA LEU A 74 5.39 -18.30 -3.59
C LEU A 74 5.22 -16.91 -4.21
N CYS A 75 4.33 -16.11 -3.63
CA CYS A 75 4.05 -14.74 -4.03
C CYS A 75 5.35 -13.90 -4.20
N PRO A 76 5.55 -13.22 -5.35
CA PRO A 76 6.76 -12.46 -5.63
C PRO A 76 7.00 -11.32 -4.62
N LEU A 77 5.94 -10.71 -4.07
CA LEU A 77 6.06 -9.69 -3.02
C LEU A 77 6.72 -10.25 -1.76
N ILE A 78 6.35 -11.46 -1.36
CA ILE A 78 6.93 -12.14 -0.18
C ILE A 78 8.40 -12.47 -0.44
N LYS A 79 8.69 -13.09 -1.60
CA LYS A 79 10.06 -13.44 -1.97
C LYS A 79 10.96 -12.20 -2.07
N ALA A 80 10.48 -11.14 -2.73
CA ALA A 80 11.24 -9.91 -2.85
C ALA A 80 11.53 -9.25 -1.50
N SER A 81 10.52 -9.17 -0.62
CA SER A 81 10.69 -8.56 0.71
C SER A 81 11.68 -9.34 1.57
N TYR A 82 11.61 -10.66 1.55
CA TYR A 82 12.55 -11.53 2.27
C TYR A 82 13.96 -11.50 1.67
N GLY A 83 14.07 -11.49 0.34
CA GLY A 83 15.35 -11.41 -0.35
C GLY A 83 16.12 -10.13 -0.03
N PHE A 84 15.45 -8.99 0.08
CA PHE A 84 16.07 -7.74 0.53
C PHE A 84 16.59 -7.80 1.98
N ALA A 85 15.92 -8.55 2.85
CA ALA A 85 16.38 -8.78 4.21
C ALA A 85 17.65 -9.64 4.25
N LEU A 86 17.71 -10.69 3.41
CA LEU A 86 18.86 -11.60 3.33
C LEU A 86 20.12 -10.93 2.75
N THR A 87 19.95 -9.97 1.86
CA THR A 87 21.06 -9.39 1.08
C THR A 87 21.54 -8.05 1.60
N ASP A 88 20.93 -7.50 2.65
CA ASP A 88 21.19 -6.16 3.18
C ASP A 88 21.12 -5.04 2.13
N THR A 89 20.35 -5.27 1.04
CA THR A 89 20.26 -4.34 -0.10
C THR A 89 19.10 -3.35 0.00
N CYS A 90 18.26 -3.44 1.03
CA CYS A 90 17.19 -2.48 1.31
C CYS A 90 17.59 -1.54 2.46
N PRO A 91 17.79 -0.22 2.22
CA PRO A 91 18.14 0.71 3.29
C PRO A 91 17.10 0.77 4.40
N TYR A 92 15.84 0.60 4.05
CA TYR A 92 14.73 0.71 4.99
C TYR A 92 14.69 -0.48 5.96
N PHE A 93 14.86 -1.70 5.45
CA PHE A 93 15.00 -2.88 6.29
C PHE A 93 16.27 -2.81 7.15
N TYR A 94 17.39 -2.45 6.54
CA TYR A 94 18.70 -2.41 7.19
C TYR A 94 18.71 -1.48 8.41
N PHE A 95 18.15 -0.28 8.28
CA PHE A 95 18.11 0.74 9.33
C PHE A 95 16.88 0.68 10.25
N SER A 96 15.93 -0.20 10.01
CA SER A 96 14.83 -0.43 10.96
C SER A 96 15.36 -1.01 12.27
N ASP A 97 14.89 -0.46 13.39
CA ASP A 97 15.24 -0.96 14.72
C ASP A 97 14.49 -2.24 15.05
N PHE A 98 13.25 -2.31 14.57
CA PHE A 98 12.26 -3.28 14.92
C PHE A 98 11.28 -3.46 13.75
N ILE A 99 10.74 -4.65 13.57
CA ILE A 99 9.79 -4.94 12.50
C ILE A 99 8.43 -5.30 13.09
N ILE A 100 7.37 -4.78 12.48
CA ILE A 100 6.00 -5.16 12.79
C ILE A 100 5.36 -5.75 11.55
N GLY A 101 4.82 -6.94 11.70
CA GLY A 101 4.00 -7.60 10.69
C GLY A 101 2.66 -8.05 11.24
N GLU A 102 1.77 -8.50 10.37
CA GLU A 102 0.47 -9.06 10.75
C GLU A 102 0.21 -10.39 10.04
N THR A 103 -0.58 -11.25 10.66
CA THR A 103 -0.96 -12.55 10.11
C THR A 103 -1.97 -12.41 8.96
N THR A 104 -1.58 -11.69 7.89
CA THR A 104 -2.46 -11.39 6.74
C THR A 104 -2.65 -12.60 5.83
N CYS A 105 -1.58 -13.28 5.44
CA CYS A 105 -1.66 -14.52 4.65
C CYS A 105 -0.62 -15.53 5.14
N ASP A 106 -0.79 -16.79 4.79
CA ASP A 106 0.08 -17.88 5.26
C ASP A 106 1.54 -17.67 4.89
N GLY A 107 1.80 -17.23 3.66
CA GLY A 107 3.17 -16.97 3.19
C GLY A 107 3.86 -15.88 4.00
N LYS A 108 3.18 -14.75 4.28
CA LYS A 108 3.75 -13.69 5.12
C LYS A 108 3.96 -14.14 6.56
N ARG A 109 2.96 -14.81 7.14
CA ARG A 109 3.05 -15.30 8.50
C ARG A 109 4.29 -16.18 8.70
N LYS A 110 4.56 -17.07 7.76
CA LYS A 110 5.77 -17.94 7.82
C LYS A 110 7.05 -17.17 7.49
N MET A 111 7.01 -16.19 6.58
CA MET A 111 8.16 -15.32 6.31
C MET A 111 8.60 -14.54 7.56
N PHE A 112 7.68 -14.10 8.40
CA PHE A 112 8.02 -13.35 9.61
C PHE A 112 8.82 -14.18 10.63
N GLU A 113 8.60 -15.49 10.70
CA GLU A 113 9.43 -16.36 11.54
C GLU A 113 10.90 -16.33 11.11
N LEU A 114 11.14 -16.33 9.78
CA LEU A 114 12.49 -16.24 9.23
C LEU A 114 13.08 -14.82 9.35
N LEU A 115 12.25 -13.79 9.25
CA LEU A 115 12.71 -12.40 9.46
C LEU A 115 13.13 -12.14 10.90
N ASP A 116 12.50 -12.79 11.89
CA ASP A 116 12.85 -12.64 13.30
C ASP A 116 14.26 -13.19 13.61
N GLU A 117 14.77 -14.12 12.81
CA GLU A 117 16.17 -14.59 12.89
C GLU A 117 17.18 -13.51 12.42
N ILE A 118 16.75 -12.57 11.57
CA ILE A 118 17.60 -11.50 11.02
C ILE A 118 17.46 -10.21 11.84
N LYS A 119 16.22 -9.86 12.20
CA LYS A 119 15.90 -8.61 12.92
C LYS A 119 14.68 -8.83 13.83
N PRO A 120 14.69 -8.28 15.07
CA PRO A 120 13.56 -8.41 15.98
C PRO A 120 12.23 -8.10 15.29
N THR A 121 11.32 -9.07 15.24
CA THR A 121 10.05 -8.98 14.53
C THR A 121 8.90 -9.30 15.47
N TYR A 122 7.91 -8.41 15.53
CA TYR A 122 6.66 -8.63 16.25
C TYR A 122 5.53 -8.86 15.26
N VAL A 123 4.80 -9.96 15.43
CA VAL A 123 3.70 -10.33 14.52
C VAL A 123 2.38 -10.20 15.25
N MET A 124 1.56 -9.23 14.84
CA MET A 124 0.20 -9.04 15.33
C MET A 124 -0.73 -10.11 14.78
N GLN A 125 -1.58 -10.66 15.63
CA GLN A 125 -2.53 -11.71 15.25
C GLN A 125 -3.81 -11.07 14.71
N LEU A 126 -3.86 -10.86 13.39
CA LEU A 126 -5.04 -10.29 12.72
C LEU A 126 -6.18 -11.31 12.72
N PRO A 127 -7.38 -10.98 13.24
CA PRO A 127 -8.55 -11.83 13.10
C PRO A 127 -8.91 -12.01 11.62
N PRO A 128 -9.11 -13.23 11.13
CA PRO A 128 -9.41 -13.48 9.71
C PRO A 128 -10.82 -13.00 9.30
N SER A 129 -11.69 -12.74 10.27
CA SER A 129 -13.05 -12.25 10.06
C SER A 129 -13.37 -11.12 11.01
N LYS A 130 -13.80 -9.97 10.48
CA LYS A 130 -14.25 -8.83 11.31
C LYS A 130 -15.60 -9.07 11.99
N THR A 131 -16.37 -10.05 11.55
CA THR A 131 -17.70 -10.37 12.09
C THR A 131 -17.65 -11.44 13.17
N ALA A 132 -16.51 -12.07 13.43
CA ALA A 132 -16.37 -13.03 14.52
C ALA A 132 -16.54 -12.33 15.88
N HIS A 133 -17.27 -12.95 16.80
CA HIS A 133 -17.60 -12.37 18.11
C HIS A 133 -16.39 -11.93 18.93
N TYR A 134 -15.22 -12.50 18.70
CA TYR A 134 -13.96 -12.17 19.38
C TYR A 134 -13.10 -11.15 18.62
N ALA A 135 -13.45 -10.81 17.38
CA ALA A 135 -12.54 -10.10 16.45
C ALA A 135 -12.12 -8.73 16.96
N LEU A 136 -13.07 -7.89 17.38
CA LEU A 136 -12.78 -6.54 17.83
C LEU A 136 -11.96 -6.54 19.13
N GLU A 137 -12.39 -7.30 20.13
CA GLU A 137 -11.67 -7.40 21.41
C GLU A 137 -10.29 -8.06 21.26
N GLY A 138 -10.19 -9.09 20.41
CA GLY A 138 -8.90 -9.72 20.08
C GLY A 138 -7.95 -8.75 19.40
N TRP A 139 -8.44 -7.98 18.42
CA TRP A 139 -7.64 -7.01 17.72
C TRP A 139 -7.22 -5.81 18.60
N LYS A 140 -8.13 -5.34 19.47
CA LYS A 140 -7.82 -4.35 20.50
C LYS A 140 -6.72 -4.85 21.46
N ALA A 141 -6.79 -6.10 21.86
CA ALA A 141 -5.74 -6.70 22.70
C ALA A 141 -4.39 -6.73 22.00
N GLU A 142 -4.33 -6.98 20.68
CA GLU A 142 -3.10 -6.89 19.89
C GLU A 142 -2.54 -5.46 19.83
N MET A 143 -3.39 -4.45 19.71
CA MET A 143 -2.98 -3.04 19.77
C MET A 143 -2.36 -2.66 21.12
N VAL A 144 -2.97 -3.12 22.22
CA VAL A 144 -2.44 -2.93 23.58
C VAL A 144 -1.10 -3.65 23.74
N ARG A 145 -0.95 -4.85 23.20
CA ARG A 145 0.33 -5.59 23.21
C ARG A 145 1.40 -4.87 22.41
N LEU A 146 1.05 -4.35 21.23
CA LEU A 146 1.99 -3.59 20.40
C LEU A 146 2.49 -2.34 21.14
N ARG A 147 1.58 -1.55 21.77
CA ARG A 147 1.97 -0.41 22.62
C ARG A 147 3.01 -0.84 23.66
N LYS A 148 2.71 -1.88 24.44
CA LYS A 148 3.64 -2.41 25.45
C LYS A 148 4.99 -2.88 24.88
N LYS A 149 4.96 -3.47 23.67
CA LYS A 149 6.20 -3.88 22.99
C LYS A 149 7.05 -2.67 22.61
N LEU A 150 6.46 -1.60 22.06
CA LEU A 150 7.15 -0.37 21.71
C LEU A 150 7.68 0.34 22.97
N GLU A 151 6.89 0.39 24.05
CA GLU A 151 7.31 0.96 25.34
C GLU A 151 8.52 0.22 25.91
N ALA A 152 8.48 -1.13 25.91
CA ALA A 152 9.57 -1.95 26.42
C ALA A 152 10.83 -1.86 25.53
N PHE A 153 10.66 -1.84 24.20
CA PHE A 153 11.77 -1.80 23.26
C PHE A 153 12.53 -0.46 23.32
N TYR A 154 11.78 0.65 23.37
CA TYR A 154 12.36 1.99 23.38
C TYR A 154 12.59 2.58 24.78
N GLN A 155 12.21 1.85 25.85
CA GLN A 155 12.28 2.30 27.25
C GLN A 155 11.58 3.66 27.46
N ILE A 156 10.33 3.76 27.00
CA ILE A 156 9.49 4.95 27.05
C ILE A 156 8.10 4.62 27.55
N GLU A 157 7.34 5.63 27.93
CA GLU A 157 5.90 5.55 28.11
C GLU A 157 5.19 6.15 26.88
N ILE A 158 4.18 5.49 26.34
CA ILE A 158 3.32 5.98 25.27
C ILE A 158 1.97 6.35 25.89
N THR A 159 1.72 7.63 26.09
CA THR A 159 0.48 8.11 26.70
C THR A 159 -0.69 8.08 25.73
N ASP A 160 -1.92 8.02 26.22
CA ASP A 160 -3.13 8.09 25.39
C ASP A 160 -3.21 9.45 24.65
N GLU A 161 -2.69 10.53 25.26
CA GLU A 161 -2.65 11.83 24.58
C GLU A 161 -1.67 11.84 23.39
N ALA A 162 -0.51 11.20 23.52
CA ALA A 162 0.41 11.04 22.41
C ALA A 162 -0.21 10.22 21.26
N ILE A 163 -0.99 9.18 21.60
CA ILE A 163 -1.72 8.38 20.61
C ILE A 163 -2.83 9.24 19.96
N ARG A 164 -3.58 10.03 20.73
CA ARG A 164 -4.61 10.91 20.22
C ARG A 164 -4.05 11.97 19.25
N GLU A 165 -2.89 12.54 19.59
CA GLU A 165 -2.20 13.46 18.69
C GLU A 165 -1.75 12.75 17.38
N ALA A 166 -1.21 11.56 17.48
CA ALA A 166 -0.85 10.76 16.30
C ALA A 166 -2.08 10.40 15.44
N ILE A 167 -3.24 10.14 16.07
CA ILE A 167 -4.52 9.91 15.38
C ILE A 167 -4.91 11.17 14.59
N ARG A 168 -4.92 12.36 15.20
CA ARG A 168 -5.24 13.63 14.52
C ARG A 168 -4.34 13.85 13.29
N ARG A 169 -3.04 13.68 13.46
CA ARG A 169 -2.06 13.85 12.37
C ARG A 169 -2.26 12.83 11.25
N LYS A 170 -2.52 11.58 11.57
CA LYS A 170 -2.79 10.52 10.57
C LYS A 170 -4.15 10.69 9.89
N ASN A 171 -5.17 11.18 10.57
CA ASN A 171 -6.45 11.51 9.96
C ASN A 171 -6.31 12.68 8.97
N ARG A 172 -5.51 13.71 9.32
CA ARG A 172 -5.15 14.79 8.37
C ARG A 172 -4.45 14.23 7.13
N GLU A 173 -3.48 13.34 7.30
CA GLU A 173 -2.82 12.69 6.15
C GLU A 173 -3.83 11.93 5.27
N ARG A 174 -4.77 11.19 5.86
CA ARG A 174 -5.83 10.50 5.11
C ARG A 174 -6.66 11.48 4.28
N ASP A 175 -7.09 12.57 4.88
CA ASP A 175 -7.86 13.62 4.18
C ASP A 175 -7.07 14.26 3.03
N VAL A 176 -5.80 14.56 3.23
CA VAL A 176 -4.91 15.13 2.21
C VAL A 176 -4.74 14.16 1.04
N MET A 177 -4.48 12.88 1.33
CA MET A 177 -4.34 11.86 0.30
C MET A 177 -5.64 11.58 -0.45
N LEU A 178 -6.79 11.57 0.24
CA LEU A 178 -8.10 11.45 -0.39
C LEU A 178 -8.36 12.60 -1.37
N LYS A 179 -8.11 13.85 -0.96
CA LYS A 179 -8.26 15.03 -1.83
C LYS A 179 -7.35 14.96 -3.07
N PHE A 180 -6.12 14.47 -2.91
CA PHE A 180 -5.24 14.24 -4.05
C PHE A 180 -5.78 13.18 -5.00
N MET A 181 -6.31 12.07 -4.47
CA MET A 181 -6.93 11.02 -5.27
C MET A 181 -8.20 11.50 -5.99
N GLU A 182 -8.94 12.46 -5.41
CA GLU A 182 -10.12 13.06 -6.05
C GLU A 182 -9.82 13.82 -7.35
N LEU A 183 -8.57 14.16 -7.62
CA LEU A 183 -8.15 14.67 -8.94
C LEU A 183 -8.52 13.72 -10.09
N GLY A 184 -8.57 12.41 -9.81
CA GLY A 184 -9.04 11.40 -10.74
C GLY A 184 -10.53 11.51 -11.09
N LYS A 185 -11.37 12.23 -10.31
CA LYS A 185 -12.78 12.48 -10.64
C LYS A 185 -12.95 13.49 -11.77
N LEU A 186 -11.94 14.31 -12.04
CA LEU A 186 -11.99 15.33 -13.08
C LEU A 186 -12.04 14.70 -14.49
N ASN A 187 -12.74 15.36 -15.42
CA ASN A 187 -12.80 14.95 -16.82
C ASN A 187 -12.61 16.17 -17.73
N PRO A 188 -11.55 16.23 -18.56
CA PRO A 188 -10.47 15.23 -18.71
C PRO A 188 -9.70 14.97 -17.42
N ALA A 189 -9.05 13.82 -17.30
CA ALA A 189 -8.23 13.50 -16.14
C ALA A 189 -7.16 14.57 -15.89
N ALA A 190 -7.02 15.03 -14.65
CA ALA A 190 -6.06 16.09 -14.30
C ALA A 190 -4.60 15.59 -14.32
N LEU A 191 -4.40 14.35 -13.91
CA LEU A 191 -3.13 13.62 -13.92
C LEU A 191 -3.35 12.23 -14.52
N SER A 192 -2.29 11.63 -15.03
CA SER A 192 -2.28 10.21 -15.35
C SER A 192 -2.33 9.36 -14.06
N GLY A 193 -2.91 8.17 -14.14
CA GLY A 193 -2.86 7.22 -13.03
C GLY A 193 -1.43 6.81 -12.68
N TYR A 194 -0.54 6.78 -13.68
CA TYR A 194 0.89 6.56 -13.45
C TYR A 194 1.49 7.64 -12.52
N GLU A 195 1.20 8.93 -12.77
CA GLU A 195 1.67 10.03 -11.93
C GLU A 195 1.05 9.99 -10.53
N ILE A 196 -0.26 9.74 -10.44
CA ILE A 196 -0.97 9.59 -9.15
C ILE A 196 -0.31 8.48 -8.32
N GLY A 197 -0.17 7.29 -8.88
CA GLY A 197 0.44 6.16 -8.19
C GLY A 197 1.89 6.42 -7.79
N THR A 198 2.69 7.04 -8.66
CA THR A 198 4.09 7.39 -8.37
C THR A 198 4.18 8.41 -7.23
N ARG A 199 3.28 9.40 -7.19
CA ARG A 199 3.25 10.39 -6.12
C ARG A 199 2.85 9.78 -4.78
N LEU A 200 1.87 8.90 -4.77
CA LEU A 200 1.46 8.19 -3.55
C LEU A 200 2.59 7.32 -2.98
N ASP A 201 3.32 6.62 -3.84
CA ASP A 201 4.47 5.82 -3.41
C ASP A 201 5.61 6.71 -2.91
N SER A 202 5.96 7.79 -3.61
CA SER A 202 7.03 8.70 -3.19
C SER A 202 6.71 9.41 -1.87
N ALA A 203 5.45 9.76 -1.63
CA ALA A 203 5.02 10.34 -0.37
C ALA A 203 5.28 9.41 0.83
N ALA A 204 5.23 8.09 0.65
CA ALA A 204 5.56 7.14 1.70
C ALA A 204 7.04 7.20 2.16
N PHE A 205 7.93 7.82 1.37
CA PHE A 205 9.35 8.03 1.67
C PHE A 205 9.68 9.46 2.14
N SER A 206 8.68 10.32 2.33
CA SER A 206 8.83 11.55 3.12
C SER A 206 8.61 11.19 4.59
N PHE A 207 9.67 11.28 5.41
CA PHE A 207 9.66 10.76 6.78
C PHE A 207 9.01 11.73 7.77
N ASP A 208 8.91 13.01 7.43
CA ASP A 208 8.13 13.99 8.18
C ASP A 208 6.68 13.98 7.66
N LEU A 209 5.75 13.62 8.54
CA LEU A 209 4.33 13.50 8.20
C LEU A 209 3.70 14.86 7.82
N GLU A 210 4.12 15.94 8.49
CA GLU A 210 3.60 17.28 8.22
C GLU A 210 4.14 17.85 6.91
N GLU A 211 5.43 17.61 6.63
CA GLU A 211 6.05 17.98 5.35
C GLU A 211 5.37 17.23 4.20
N ARG A 212 5.16 15.93 4.35
CA ARG A 212 4.42 15.09 3.39
C ARG A 212 3.04 15.66 3.09
N CYS A 213 2.28 16.03 4.12
CA CYS A 213 0.96 16.63 3.94
C CYS A 213 1.04 17.94 3.15
N ARG A 214 1.96 18.85 3.53
CA ARG A 214 2.15 20.13 2.84
C ARG A 214 2.51 19.95 1.36
N GLU A 215 3.44 19.06 1.05
CA GLU A 215 3.84 18.77 -0.33
C GLU A 215 2.69 18.26 -1.19
N VAL A 216 1.87 17.33 -0.65
CA VAL A 216 0.73 16.78 -1.37
C VAL A 216 -0.39 17.82 -1.52
N GLU A 217 -0.67 18.62 -0.48
CA GLU A 217 -1.62 19.74 -0.53
C GLU A 217 -1.20 20.77 -1.60
N GLN A 218 0.08 21.17 -1.60
CA GLN A 218 0.61 22.09 -2.60
C GLN A 218 0.46 21.53 -4.02
N ARG A 219 0.87 20.28 -4.23
CA ARG A 219 0.75 19.63 -5.54
C ARG A 219 -0.71 19.53 -6.00
N THR A 220 -1.62 19.19 -5.10
CA THR A 220 -3.07 19.15 -5.39
C THR A 220 -3.57 20.51 -5.88
N ALA A 221 -3.20 21.59 -5.18
CA ALA A 221 -3.60 22.94 -5.54
C ALA A 221 -2.99 23.40 -6.89
N GLU A 222 -1.73 23.04 -7.17
CA GLU A 222 -1.09 23.32 -8.46
C GLU A 222 -1.80 22.64 -9.61
N VAL A 223 -2.07 21.34 -9.47
CA VAL A 223 -2.76 20.54 -10.50
C VAL A 223 -4.17 21.05 -10.75
N LEU A 224 -4.91 21.41 -9.70
CA LEU A 224 -6.26 21.99 -9.86
C LEU A 224 -6.24 23.31 -10.60
N ARG A 225 -5.32 24.22 -10.26
CA ARG A 225 -5.18 25.51 -10.96
C ARG A 225 -4.85 25.32 -12.45
N ASP A 226 -3.91 24.43 -12.76
CA ASP A 226 -3.53 24.12 -14.14
C ASP A 226 -4.72 23.52 -14.91
N TRP A 227 -5.41 22.56 -14.30
CA TRP A 227 -6.59 21.94 -14.91
C TRP A 227 -7.71 22.96 -15.15
N GLU A 228 -7.99 23.83 -14.20
CA GLU A 228 -9.00 24.89 -14.35
C GLU A 228 -8.65 25.88 -15.49
N ALA A 229 -7.37 26.21 -15.64
CA ALA A 229 -6.91 27.12 -16.67
C ALA A 229 -6.89 26.49 -18.06
N THR A 230 -6.63 25.17 -18.18
CA THR A 230 -6.31 24.54 -19.47
C THR A 230 -7.35 23.55 -19.96
N ARG A 231 -8.10 22.89 -19.06
CA ARG A 231 -8.98 21.75 -19.38
C ARG A 231 -10.43 21.89 -18.95
N LYS A 232 -10.74 22.87 -18.08
CA LYS A 232 -12.10 23.09 -17.57
C LYS A 232 -13.09 23.35 -18.72
N GLY A 233 -14.20 22.60 -18.72
CA GLY A 233 -15.21 22.66 -19.78
C GLY A 233 -14.93 21.75 -20.99
N GLN A 234 -13.77 21.15 -21.08
CA GLN A 234 -13.50 20.11 -22.06
C GLN A 234 -14.06 18.76 -21.56
N LYS A 235 -14.21 17.81 -22.48
CA LYS A 235 -14.54 16.42 -22.16
C LYS A 235 -13.58 15.50 -22.89
N SER A 236 -13.13 14.45 -22.20
CA SER A 236 -12.39 13.35 -22.79
C SER A 236 -13.34 12.19 -23.07
N SER A 237 -13.14 11.52 -24.21
CA SER A 237 -13.80 10.26 -24.53
C SER A 237 -12.93 9.03 -24.20
N ARG A 238 -11.78 9.23 -23.60
CA ARG A 238 -10.91 8.13 -23.21
C ARG A 238 -11.59 7.27 -22.14
N PRO A 239 -11.56 5.93 -22.26
CA PRO A 239 -12.10 5.04 -21.22
C PRO A 239 -11.46 5.29 -19.87
N ARG A 240 -12.27 5.37 -18.82
CA ARG A 240 -11.87 5.64 -17.45
C ARG A 240 -11.78 4.33 -16.66
N LEU A 241 -10.63 4.05 -16.07
CA LEU A 241 -10.33 2.78 -15.48
C LEU A 241 -10.08 2.86 -13.97
N LEU A 242 -10.66 1.92 -13.23
CA LEU A 242 -10.28 1.58 -11.86
C LEU A 242 -9.24 0.45 -11.89
N VAL A 243 -8.15 0.62 -11.15
CA VAL A 243 -7.20 -0.47 -10.89
C VAL A 243 -7.39 -0.97 -9.45
N THR A 244 -7.66 -2.27 -9.30
CA THR A 244 -7.85 -2.94 -8.01
C THR A 244 -6.90 -4.14 -7.86
N GLY A 245 -6.89 -4.79 -6.69
CA GLY A 245 -6.14 -6.01 -6.43
C GLY A 245 -4.90 -5.83 -5.58
N CYS A 246 -3.82 -6.51 -5.95
CA CYS A 246 -2.52 -6.44 -5.28
C CYS A 246 -1.87 -5.05 -5.41
N PRO A 247 -0.87 -4.71 -4.56
CA PRO A 247 -0.07 -3.51 -4.76
C PRO A 247 0.53 -3.45 -6.16
N ASN A 248 0.37 -2.30 -6.83
CA ASN A 248 0.68 -2.14 -8.25
C ASN A 248 2.07 -1.54 -8.54
N THR A 249 2.84 -1.13 -7.52
CA THR A 249 4.11 -0.40 -7.67
C THR A 249 5.08 -1.10 -8.63
N GLY A 250 5.37 -2.38 -8.42
CA GLY A 250 6.33 -3.13 -9.24
C GLY A 250 5.84 -3.53 -10.64
N VAL A 251 4.56 -3.34 -10.93
CA VAL A 251 3.97 -3.70 -12.23
C VAL A 251 3.35 -2.50 -12.95
N ARG A 252 3.55 -1.30 -12.39
CA ARG A 252 2.93 -0.06 -12.89
C ARG A 252 3.30 0.25 -14.33
N ASP A 253 4.57 0.06 -14.69
CA ASP A 253 5.04 0.33 -16.05
C ASP A 253 4.38 -0.57 -17.10
N LYS A 254 4.27 -1.86 -16.81
CA LYS A 254 3.73 -2.83 -17.78
C LYS A 254 2.20 -2.91 -17.81
N ILE A 255 1.49 -2.31 -16.85
CA ILE A 255 0.03 -2.32 -16.80
C ILE A 255 -0.53 -0.90 -16.90
N ILE A 256 -0.24 -0.03 -15.92
CA ILE A 256 -0.88 1.30 -15.82
C ILE A 256 -0.35 2.21 -16.91
N LYS A 257 0.97 2.37 -17.03
CA LYS A 257 1.56 3.19 -18.09
C LYS A 257 1.19 2.66 -19.47
N ALA A 258 1.25 1.34 -19.67
CA ALA A 258 0.91 0.73 -20.95
C ALA A 258 -0.54 1.00 -21.38
N VAL A 259 -1.53 0.86 -20.48
CA VAL A 259 -2.94 1.09 -20.84
C VAL A 259 -3.22 2.59 -21.08
N GLU A 260 -2.53 3.48 -20.38
CA GLU A 260 -2.64 4.94 -20.62
C GLU A 260 -2.02 5.36 -21.95
N GLU A 261 -0.88 4.77 -22.33
CA GLU A 261 -0.27 4.96 -23.65
C GLU A 261 -1.16 4.43 -24.79
N MET A 262 -2.00 3.42 -24.52
CA MET A 262 -3.01 2.91 -25.47
C MET A 262 -4.28 3.76 -25.55
N GLY A 263 -4.43 4.80 -24.71
CA GLY A 263 -5.52 5.78 -24.82
C GLY A 263 -6.60 5.68 -23.76
N ALA A 264 -6.38 5.03 -22.63
CA ALA A 264 -7.26 5.08 -21.46
C ALA A 264 -6.75 6.06 -20.40
N ASP A 265 -7.58 6.36 -19.39
CA ASP A 265 -7.22 7.12 -18.21
C ASP A 265 -7.44 6.24 -16.96
N VAL A 266 -6.38 5.91 -16.22
CA VAL A 266 -6.52 5.26 -14.91
C VAL A 266 -6.81 6.33 -13.87
N VAL A 267 -8.02 6.30 -13.29
CA VAL A 267 -8.55 7.42 -12.49
C VAL A 267 -8.64 7.15 -11.00
N CYS A 268 -8.60 5.91 -10.57
CA CYS A 268 -8.60 5.54 -9.15
C CYS A 268 -7.99 4.16 -8.89
N PHE A 269 -7.64 3.91 -7.62
CA PHE A 269 -6.95 2.70 -7.18
C PHE A 269 -7.56 2.14 -5.90
N ASP A 270 -8.08 0.91 -5.95
CA ASP A 270 -8.36 0.10 -4.77
C ASP A 270 -7.18 -0.85 -4.50
N ALA A 271 -6.16 -0.37 -3.82
CA ALA A 271 -4.96 -1.12 -3.44
C ALA A 271 -4.40 -0.60 -2.11
N CYS A 272 -3.43 -1.31 -1.53
CA CYS A 272 -2.79 -0.88 -0.28
C CYS A 272 -2.12 0.50 -0.39
N ASN A 273 -1.54 0.80 -1.55
CA ASN A 273 -0.97 2.12 -1.88
C ASN A 273 -1.98 3.09 -2.52
N GLY A 274 -3.27 2.73 -2.59
CA GLY A 274 -4.36 3.55 -3.10
C GLY A 274 -5.28 4.06 -2.00
N LEU A 275 -6.59 3.92 -2.23
CA LEU A 275 -7.64 4.44 -1.35
C LEU A 275 -7.93 3.54 -0.13
N ARG A 276 -7.68 2.24 -0.21
CA ARG A 276 -8.20 1.22 0.73
C ARG A 276 -8.01 1.54 2.20
N ASP A 277 -6.83 1.95 2.64
CA ASP A 277 -6.54 2.27 4.03
C ASP A 277 -6.93 3.70 4.44
N LYS A 278 -7.30 4.54 3.44
CA LYS A 278 -7.58 5.97 3.62
C LYS A 278 -9.07 6.30 3.66
N LEU A 279 -9.92 5.40 3.11
CA LEU A 279 -11.37 5.61 3.05
C LEU A 279 -12.03 5.83 4.42
N ARG A 280 -11.43 5.34 5.49
CA ARG A 280 -11.97 5.42 6.85
C ARG A 280 -10.94 6.03 7.80
N LYS A 281 -11.40 7.00 8.59
CA LYS A 281 -10.60 7.65 9.64
C LYS A 281 -10.72 6.93 10.97
N VAL A 282 -9.79 7.18 11.87
CA VAL A 282 -9.91 6.80 13.27
C VAL A 282 -10.84 7.79 13.96
N ASP A 283 -11.77 7.32 14.74
CA ASP A 283 -12.68 8.15 15.54
C ASP A 283 -11.88 8.84 16.66
N GLU A 284 -11.86 10.18 16.67
CA GLU A 284 -11.05 10.98 17.60
C GLU A 284 -11.68 11.11 18.99
N ASP A 285 -12.99 10.83 19.11
CA ASP A 285 -13.75 11.01 20.34
C ASP A 285 -13.80 9.73 21.20
N LYS A 286 -13.52 8.58 20.61
CA LYS A 286 -13.49 7.29 21.32
C LYS A 286 -12.21 7.07 22.14
N PRO A 287 -12.22 6.13 23.11
CA PRO A 287 -11.00 5.62 23.71
C PRO A 287 -10.02 5.15 22.62
N VAL A 288 -8.77 5.59 22.70
CA VAL A 288 -7.80 5.47 21.58
C VAL A 288 -7.59 4.05 21.07
N MET A 289 -7.58 3.05 21.95
CA MET A 289 -7.40 1.65 21.55
C MET A 289 -8.65 1.07 20.87
N ASP A 290 -9.85 1.50 21.28
CA ASP A 290 -11.11 1.10 20.64
C ASP A 290 -11.18 1.70 19.23
N ALA A 291 -10.91 3.00 19.11
CA ALA A 291 -10.93 3.71 17.85
C ALA A 291 -9.94 3.13 16.82
N LEU A 292 -8.70 2.82 17.26
CA LEU A 292 -7.72 2.17 16.43
C LEU A 292 -8.17 0.77 16.00
N ALA A 293 -8.66 -0.04 16.96
CA ALA A 293 -9.09 -1.40 16.66
C ALA A 293 -10.23 -1.43 15.64
N GLU A 294 -11.24 -0.59 15.79
CA GLU A 294 -12.37 -0.49 14.86
C GLU A 294 -11.89 -0.10 13.46
N LYS A 295 -11.11 0.99 13.34
CA LYS A 295 -10.61 1.46 12.04
C LYS A 295 -9.77 0.42 11.32
N TYR A 296 -8.81 -0.18 12.02
CA TYR A 296 -7.88 -1.11 11.38
C TYR A 296 -8.52 -2.47 11.08
N LEU A 297 -9.51 -2.92 11.85
CA LEU A 297 -10.28 -4.12 11.53
C LEU A 297 -11.23 -3.91 10.34
N ASP A 298 -11.57 -2.67 10.00
CA ASP A 298 -12.46 -2.34 8.87
C ASP A 298 -11.73 -2.15 7.53
N ILE A 299 -10.44 -2.44 7.47
CA ILE A 299 -9.68 -2.43 6.20
C ILE A 299 -10.14 -3.60 5.32
N THR A 300 -10.57 -3.28 4.09
CA THR A 300 -11.18 -4.20 3.13
C THR A 300 -10.14 -4.92 2.27
N CYS A 301 -9.17 -5.58 2.90
CA CYS A 301 -8.17 -6.40 2.20
C CYS A 301 -8.72 -7.81 1.93
N SER A 302 -8.30 -8.45 0.84
CA SER A 302 -8.67 -9.82 0.46
C SER A 302 -8.34 -10.90 1.50
N VAL A 303 -7.54 -10.59 2.51
CA VAL A 303 -7.25 -11.50 3.63
C VAL A 303 -8.39 -11.62 4.63
N MET A 304 -9.35 -10.69 4.59
CA MET A 304 -10.54 -10.72 5.44
C MET A 304 -11.62 -11.62 4.82
N SER A 305 -12.25 -12.46 5.62
CA SER A 305 -13.25 -13.42 5.13
C SER A 305 -14.42 -13.55 6.14
N PRO A 306 -15.68 -13.24 5.71
CA PRO A 306 -16.08 -12.67 4.43
C PRO A 306 -15.69 -11.19 4.27
N ASN A 307 -15.62 -10.70 3.00
CA ASN A 307 -15.18 -9.33 2.69
C ASN A 307 -16.18 -8.56 1.78
N PRO A 308 -17.49 -8.53 2.11
CA PRO A 308 -18.49 -7.88 1.25
C PRO A 308 -18.29 -6.37 1.14
N GLN A 309 -17.70 -5.74 2.14
CA GLN A 309 -17.46 -4.30 2.13
C GLN A 309 -16.47 -3.88 1.04
N ARG A 310 -15.52 -4.73 0.64
CA ARG A 310 -14.63 -4.44 -0.51
C ARG A 310 -15.42 -4.28 -1.80
N LEU A 311 -16.42 -5.11 -2.04
CA LEU A 311 -17.29 -5.00 -3.22
C LEU A 311 -18.04 -3.67 -3.22
N THR A 312 -18.59 -3.27 -2.07
CA THR A 312 -19.23 -1.96 -1.91
C THR A 312 -18.24 -0.82 -2.19
N ASP A 313 -17.05 -0.84 -1.60
CA ASP A 313 -16.02 0.18 -1.81
C ASP A 313 -15.62 0.29 -3.30
N ILE A 314 -15.46 -0.83 -3.99
CA ILE A 314 -15.20 -0.87 -5.44
C ILE A 314 -16.39 -0.26 -6.21
N GLY A 315 -17.62 -0.60 -5.83
CA GLY A 315 -18.83 -0.06 -6.43
C GLY A 315 -18.96 1.46 -6.28
N ASP A 316 -18.65 1.97 -5.11
CA ASP A 316 -18.65 3.41 -4.82
C ASP A 316 -17.57 4.14 -5.65
N MET A 317 -16.38 3.53 -5.80
CA MET A 317 -15.34 4.08 -6.67
C MET A 317 -15.76 4.09 -8.14
N ILE A 318 -16.41 3.03 -8.63
CA ILE A 318 -16.93 2.97 -10.00
C ILE A 318 -17.88 4.14 -10.26
N ASP A 319 -18.81 4.38 -9.35
CA ASP A 319 -19.81 5.45 -9.49
C ASP A 319 -19.19 6.85 -9.34
N GLN A 320 -18.39 7.08 -8.29
CA GLN A 320 -17.81 8.39 -7.99
C GLN A 320 -16.77 8.86 -9.01
N TYR A 321 -16.03 7.94 -9.61
CA TYR A 321 -14.98 8.25 -10.59
C TYR A 321 -15.47 8.06 -12.03
N ALA A 322 -16.75 7.77 -12.24
CA ALA A 322 -17.34 7.50 -13.55
C ALA A 322 -16.51 6.48 -14.36
N VAL A 323 -16.28 5.31 -13.77
CA VAL A 323 -15.42 4.25 -14.33
C VAL A 323 -16.16 3.48 -15.42
N ASP A 324 -15.48 3.23 -16.55
CA ASP A 324 -15.98 2.44 -17.67
C ASP A 324 -15.54 0.97 -17.58
N GLY A 325 -14.37 0.71 -17.00
CA GLY A 325 -13.82 -0.63 -16.85
C GLY A 325 -12.92 -0.79 -15.65
N VAL A 326 -12.77 -2.04 -15.17
CA VAL A 326 -11.96 -2.41 -14.00
C VAL A 326 -10.85 -3.35 -14.41
N ILE A 327 -9.62 -3.02 -14.02
CA ILE A 327 -8.45 -3.92 -14.13
C ILE A 327 -8.10 -4.40 -12.74
N GLU A 328 -8.12 -5.72 -12.51
CA GLU A 328 -7.66 -6.32 -11.27
C GLU A 328 -6.28 -6.94 -11.45
N ILE A 329 -5.31 -6.45 -10.68
CA ILE A 329 -3.94 -6.94 -10.67
C ILE A 329 -3.80 -8.02 -9.60
N ILE A 330 -3.41 -9.22 -10.03
CA ILE A 330 -3.21 -10.37 -9.16
C ILE A 330 -1.74 -10.77 -9.28
N LEU A 331 -1.00 -10.72 -8.19
CA LEU A 331 0.36 -11.25 -8.18
C LEU A 331 0.32 -12.78 -8.18
N GLN A 332 1.20 -13.40 -8.95
CA GLN A 332 1.32 -14.86 -9.03
C GLN A 332 1.38 -15.48 -7.62
N ALA A 333 0.67 -16.58 -7.42
CA ALA A 333 0.55 -17.28 -6.14
C ALA A 333 -0.01 -16.42 -4.97
N CYS A 334 -0.69 -15.32 -5.25
CA CYS A 334 -1.46 -14.58 -4.25
C CYS A 334 -2.86 -15.19 -4.13
N HIS A 335 -3.01 -16.23 -3.32
CA HIS A 335 -4.26 -17.00 -3.25
C HIS A 335 -5.45 -16.17 -2.81
N THR A 336 -5.30 -15.25 -1.86
CA THR A 336 -6.42 -14.45 -1.35
C THR A 336 -7.01 -13.57 -2.44
N TYR A 337 -6.20 -12.82 -3.19
CA TYR A 337 -6.68 -12.01 -4.31
C TYR A 337 -7.16 -12.86 -5.49
N ASN A 338 -6.47 -13.95 -5.80
CA ASN A 338 -6.83 -14.78 -6.94
C ASN A 338 -8.21 -15.45 -6.76
N ILE A 339 -8.51 -15.89 -5.54
CA ILE A 339 -9.83 -16.49 -5.24
C ILE A 339 -10.92 -15.41 -5.18
N GLU A 340 -10.67 -14.28 -4.49
CA GLU A 340 -11.65 -13.19 -4.37
C GLU A 340 -11.95 -12.51 -5.70
N ALA A 341 -11.03 -12.55 -6.68
CA ALA A 341 -11.20 -12.01 -8.02
C ALA A 341 -12.48 -12.54 -8.74
N TYR A 342 -12.92 -13.75 -8.41
CA TYR A 342 -14.20 -14.28 -8.92
C TYR A 342 -15.40 -13.43 -8.47
N GLU A 343 -15.45 -13.07 -7.17
CA GLU A 343 -16.54 -12.25 -6.63
C GLU A 343 -16.45 -10.80 -7.12
N VAL A 344 -15.23 -10.24 -7.21
CA VAL A 344 -15.01 -8.90 -7.76
C VAL A 344 -15.46 -8.84 -9.22
N LYS A 345 -15.07 -9.83 -10.05
CA LYS A 345 -15.51 -9.92 -11.44
C LYS A 345 -17.04 -9.97 -11.53
N ARG A 346 -17.68 -10.87 -10.79
CA ARG A 346 -19.13 -11.04 -10.79
C ARG A 346 -19.84 -9.73 -10.39
N TYR A 347 -19.39 -9.09 -9.33
CA TYR A 347 -19.95 -7.81 -8.87
C TYR A 347 -19.82 -6.71 -9.93
N VAL A 348 -18.63 -6.55 -10.51
CA VAL A 348 -18.36 -5.53 -11.54
C VAL A 348 -19.18 -5.75 -12.80
N THR A 349 -19.27 -7.01 -13.28
CA THR A 349 -19.95 -7.32 -14.54
C THR A 349 -21.46 -7.41 -14.39
N GLU A 350 -21.97 -8.08 -13.35
CA GLU A 350 -23.40 -8.37 -13.21
C GLU A 350 -24.15 -7.27 -12.46
N GLN A 351 -23.54 -6.65 -11.44
CA GLN A 351 -24.23 -5.64 -10.64
C GLN A 351 -23.92 -4.21 -11.10
N LYS A 352 -22.67 -3.92 -11.54
CA LYS A 352 -22.28 -2.61 -12.03
C LYS A 352 -22.37 -2.47 -13.56
N GLY A 353 -22.51 -3.58 -14.30
CA GLY A 353 -22.59 -3.57 -15.77
C GLY A 353 -21.32 -3.04 -16.44
N LYS A 354 -20.16 -3.19 -15.80
CA LYS A 354 -18.89 -2.68 -16.28
C LYS A 354 -17.99 -3.80 -16.79
N ALA A 355 -17.11 -3.47 -17.73
CA ALA A 355 -16.10 -4.42 -18.21
C ALA A 355 -15.07 -4.72 -17.12
N TYR A 356 -14.57 -5.95 -17.09
CA TYR A 356 -13.59 -6.42 -16.12
C TYR A 356 -12.45 -7.19 -16.79
N LEU A 357 -11.21 -6.88 -16.41
CA LEU A 357 -10.00 -7.59 -16.83
C LEU A 357 -9.17 -7.98 -15.61
N GLY A 358 -9.08 -9.27 -15.29
CA GLY A 358 -8.12 -9.80 -14.31
C GLY A 358 -6.79 -10.12 -14.99
N LEU A 359 -5.68 -9.62 -14.42
CA LEU A 359 -4.32 -9.83 -14.88
C LEU A 359 -3.48 -10.49 -13.78
N GLU A 360 -3.15 -11.77 -13.96
CA GLU A 360 -2.15 -12.44 -13.14
C GLU A 360 -0.75 -12.15 -13.71
N THR A 361 0.19 -11.73 -12.83
CA THR A 361 1.52 -11.28 -13.21
C THR A 361 2.52 -11.40 -12.05
N ASP A 362 3.78 -11.15 -12.32
CA ASP A 362 4.86 -11.03 -11.33
C ASP A 362 5.66 -9.73 -11.54
N TYR A 363 6.86 -9.59 -10.96
CA TYR A 363 7.69 -8.40 -11.15
C TYR A 363 8.63 -8.50 -12.35
N SER A 364 8.73 -9.64 -13.01
CA SER A 364 9.54 -9.78 -14.23
C SER A 364 8.91 -9.03 -15.42
N GLN A 365 9.68 -8.85 -16.48
CA GLN A 365 9.20 -8.27 -17.73
C GLN A 365 8.82 -9.34 -18.77
N ALA A 366 8.86 -10.63 -18.42
CA ALA A 366 8.67 -11.74 -19.35
C ALA A 366 7.26 -11.77 -19.95
N ASP A 367 6.25 -11.35 -19.21
CA ASP A 367 4.83 -11.36 -19.60
C ASP A 367 4.35 -10.04 -20.24
N LYS A 368 5.21 -9.02 -20.37
CA LYS A 368 4.85 -7.67 -20.85
C LYS A 368 4.08 -7.70 -22.18
N GLY A 369 4.53 -8.52 -23.14
CA GLY A 369 3.87 -8.62 -24.45
C GLY A 369 2.46 -9.22 -24.36
N GLN A 370 2.29 -10.26 -23.55
CA GLN A 370 0.98 -10.87 -23.29
C GLN A 370 0.03 -9.90 -22.60
N ILE A 371 0.51 -9.17 -21.60
CA ILE A 371 -0.27 -8.14 -20.89
C ILE A 371 -0.71 -7.06 -21.88
N ALA A 372 0.19 -6.54 -22.71
CA ALA A 372 -0.13 -5.52 -23.72
C ALA A 372 -1.24 -5.98 -24.67
N THR A 373 -1.19 -7.21 -25.16
CA THR A 373 -2.25 -7.79 -26.02
C THR A 373 -3.60 -7.83 -25.31
N ARG A 374 -3.62 -8.24 -24.02
CA ARG A 374 -4.87 -8.32 -23.24
C ARG A 374 -5.43 -6.94 -22.91
N LEU A 375 -4.56 -5.95 -22.65
CA LEU A 375 -4.97 -4.56 -22.43
C LEU A 375 -5.57 -3.95 -23.70
N GLY A 376 -4.96 -4.19 -24.88
CA GLY A 376 -5.48 -3.74 -26.18
C GLY A 376 -6.89 -4.29 -26.45
N ALA A 377 -7.06 -5.61 -26.32
CA ALA A 377 -8.38 -6.24 -26.49
C ALA A 377 -9.43 -5.72 -25.49
N PHE A 378 -9.02 -5.43 -24.25
CA PHE A 378 -9.91 -4.86 -23.24
C PHE A 378 -10.37 -3.45 -23.62
N LEU A 379 -9.48 -2.61 -24.16
CA LEU A 379 -9.82 -1.25 -24.60
C LEU A 379 -10.73 -1.27 -25.85
N GLU A 380 -10.52 -2.20 -26.77
CA GLU A 380 -11.41 -2.39 -27.93
C GLU A 380 -12.85 -2.70 -27.47
N MET A 381 -13.04 -3.51 -26.43
CA MET A 381 -14.36 -3.78 -25.85
C MET A 381 -15.02 -2.54 -25.20
N LEU A 382 -14.24 -1.55 -24.76
CA LEU A 382 -14.76 -0.33 -24.12
C LEU A 382 -15.06 0.77 -25.15
N GLY A 383 -14.42 0.74 -26.32
CA GLY A 383 -14.57 1.73 -27.38
C GLY A 383 -15.55 1.35 -28.48
N GLY A 384 -16.16 0.13 -28.41
CA GLY A 384 -17.08 -0.43 -29.41
C GLY A 384 -18.55 0.02 -29.26
#